data_f21842064b9be5424f1e12f5a1c80f15
#
_entry.id   f21842064b9be5424f1e12f5a1c80f15
#
_cell.length_a   1.000
_cell.length_b   1.000
_cell.length_c   1.000
_cell.angle_alpha   90.00
_cell.angle_beta   90.00
_cell.angle_gamma   90.00
#
_symmetry.space_group_name_H-M   'P 1'
#
loop_
_entity.id
_entity.type
_entity.pdbx_description
1 polymer ?
#
loop_
_entity_poly.entity_id
_entity_poly.type
_entity_poly.pdbx_seq_one_letter_code
_entity_poly.pdbx_strand_id
1 'polypeptide(L)'
;LHRRRHSFPTRRSSDLLMIPRVLDLALLRPEVEVAKCTALVLAGLALRLSWQPAGRVLQFFFLGNLLAMTAIVGLLYIDSPLRLCNAYLQDDQIRLGQWLVGISSALGLAWLGTVTHEVMQREQQQQPPAR
;
A
#
# COMPACT_ATOMS: atom_id res chain seq x y z
N LEU A 1 2.81 54.38 15.35
CA LEU A 1 3.68 53.44 14.69
C LEU A 1 2.91 52.14 14.40
N HIS A 2 2.31 52.04 13.21
CA HIS A 2 1.62 50.84 12.73
C HIS A 2 2.65 49.89 12.12
N ARG A 3 2.97 48.84 12.83
CA ARG A 3 3.81 47.75 12.33
C ARG A 3 2.94 46.77 11.53
N ARG A 4 2.87 46.98 10.21
CA ARG A 4 2.27 46.00 9.26
C ARG A 4 3.09 44.71 9.32
N ARG A 5 2.52 43.68 9.91
CA ARG A 5 3.06 42.31 9.77
C ARG A 5 2.73 41.81 8.37
N HIS A 6 3.72 41.77 7.50
CA HIS A 6 3.64 41.04 6.25
C HIS A 6 3.57 39.53 6.59
N SER A 7 2.38 38.99 6.52
CA SER A 7 2.16 37.54 6.55
C SER A 7 2.63 36.97 5.21
N PHE A 8 3.74 36.28 5.23
CA PHE A 8 4.23 35.51 4.07
C PHE A 8 3.23 34.40 3.72
N PRO A 9 2.77 34.28 2.47
CA PRO A 9 1.85 33.23 2.03
C PRO A 9 2.61 31.96 1.61
N THR A 10 3.60 31.52 2.38
CA THR A 10 4.38 30.32 2.05
C THR A 10 3.85 29.02 2.66
N ARG A 11 2.64 29.04 3.25
CA ARG A 11 2.07 27.85 3.91
C ARG A 11 1.16 26.99 3.01
N ARG A 12 0.95 27.33 1.75
CA ARG A 12 -0.04 26.62 0.91
C ARG A 12 0.49 25.46 0.07
N SER A 13 1.78 25.37 -0.19
CA SER A 13 2.31 24.31 -1.06
C SER A 13 2.79 23.06 -0.33
N SER A 14 3.17 23.15 0.94
CA SER A 14 3.55 21.98 1.74
C SER A 14 2.37 21.24 2.36
N ASP A 15 1.21 21.90 2.45
CA ASP A 15 -0.01 21.30 3.01
C ASP A 15 -0.72 20.33 2.04
N LEU A 16 -0.39 20.36 0.76
CA LEU A 16 -0.96 19.48 -0.28
C LEU A 16 -0.39 18.06 -0.26
N LEU A 17 0.74 17.85 0.41
CA LEU A 17 1.44 16.56 0.49
C LEU A 17 1.15 15.78 1.77
N MET A 18 0.34 16.31 2.67
CA MET A 18 -0.09 15.55 3.85
C MET A 18 -1.34 14.73 3.52
N ILE A 19 -1.11 13.48 3.20
CA ILE A 19 -2.11 12.42 2.94
C ILE A 19 -3.33 12.42 3.90
N PRO A 20 -3.26 12.77 5.19
CA PRO A 20 -4.43 12.86 6.07
C PRO A 20 -5.46 13.89 5.63
N ARG A 21 -5.05 15.02 5.05
CA ARG A 21 -5.99 16.07 4.60
C ARG A 21 -6.80 15.70 3.37
N VAL A 22 -6.23 14.86 2.49
CA VAL A 22 -6.97 14.35 1.32
C VAL A 22 -8.04 13.36 1.77
N LEU A 23 -7.78 12.59 2.82
CA LEU A 23 -8.76 11.69 3.44
C LEU A 23 -9.89 12.46 4.13
N ASP A 24 -9.58 13.52 4.87
CA ASP A 24 -10.60 14.38 5.50
C ASP A 24 -11.43 15.14 4.45
N LEU A 25 -10.82 15.58 3.35
CA LEU A 25 -11.52 16.20 2.23
C LEU A 25 -12.40 15.20 1.46
N ALA A 26 -12.01 13.93 1.38
CA ALA A 26 -12.81 12.88 0.76
C ALA A 26 -14.10 12.62 1.54
N LEU A 27 -14.08 12.74 2.88
CA LEU A 27 -15.26 12.60 3.73
C LEU A 27 -16.23 13.80 3.59
N LEU A 28 -15.74 14.98 3.18
CA LEU A 28 -16.52 16.20 3.06
C LEU A 28 -17.02 16.48 1.63
N ARG A 29 -16.43 15.87 0.61
CA ARG A 29 -16.78 16.09 -0.80
C ARG A 29 -16.90 14.75 -1.56
N PRO A 30 -18.10 14.39 -1.98
CA PRO A 30 -18.33 13.13 -2.72
C PRO A 30 -17.57 13.08 -4.05
N GLU A 31 -17.26 14.22 -4.65
CA GLU A 31 -16.48 14.32 -5.89
C GLU A 31 -15.04 13.79 -5.72
N VAL A 32 -14.41 14.07 -4.57
CA VAL A 32 -13.06 13.62 -4.25
C VAL A 32 -13.03 12.10 -3.99
N GLU A 33 -14.09 11.60 -3.38
CA GLU A 33 -14.23 10.16 -3.13
C GLU A 33 -14.40 9.37 -4.43
N VAL A 34 -15.25 9.84 -5.33
CA VAL A 34 -15.41 9.25 -6.67
C VAL A 34 -14.11 9.30 -7.46
N ALA A 35 -13.38 10.41 -7.44
CA ALA A 35 -12.10 10.53 -8.12
C ALA A 35 -11.05 9.54 -7.56
N LYS A 36 -11.00 9.37 -6.24
CA LYS A 36 -10.13 8.39 -5.55
C LYS A 36 -10.47 6.96 -5.96
N CYS A 37 -11.74 6.60 -5.91
CA CYS A 37 -12.20 5.26 -6.32
C CYS A 37 -11.90 4.99 -7.78
N THR A 38 -12.14 5.95 -8.67
CA THR A 38 -11.83 5.84 -10.10
C THR A 38 -10.33 5.66 -10.32
N ALA A 39 -9.48 6.42 -9.66
CA ALA A 39 -8.04 6.30 -9.75
C ALA A 39 -7.54 4.92 -9.28
N LEU A 40 -8.11 4.39 -8.17
CA LEU A 40 -7.77 3.05 -7.67
C LEU A 40 -8.20 1.95 -8.64
N VAL A 41 -9.38 2.05 -9.24
CA VAL A 41 -9.87 1.09 -10.24
C VAL A 41 -8.98 1.12 -11.48
N LEU A 42 -8.64 2.30 -11.99
CA LEU A 42 -7.75 2.45 -13.14
C LEU A 42 -6.35 1.89 -12.83
N ALA A 43 -5.81 2.17 -11.65
CA ALA A 43 -4.52 1.62 -11.22
C ALA A 43 -4.57 0.08 -11.13
N GLY A 44 -5.64 -0.48 -10.58
CA GLY A 44 -5.85 -1.93 -10.51
C GLY A 44 -5.97 -2.58 -11.89
N LEU A 45 -6.69 -1.95 -12.83
CA LEU A 45 -6.78 -2.41 -14.23
C LEU A 45 -5.42 -2.35 -14.93
N ALA A 46 -4.70 -1.24 -14.80
CA ALA A 46 -3.37 -1.08 -15.37
C ALA A 46 -2.40 -2.14 -14.82
N LEU A 47 -2.44 -2.39 -13.50
CA LEU A 47 -1.65 -3.43 -12.87
C LEU A 47 -1.97 -4.82 -13.42
N ARG A 48 -3.26 -5.14 -13.56
CA ARG A 48 -3.71 -6.43 -14.13
C ARG A 48 -3.24 -6.62 -15.57
N LEU A 49 -3.35 -5.59 -16.40
CA LEU A 49 -2.91 -5.64 -17.80
C LEU A 49 -1.39 -5.78 -17.93
N SER A 50 -0.65 -5.13 -17.05
CA SER A 50 0.81 -5.18 -17.03
C SER A 50 1.37 -6.43 -16.35
N TRP A 51 0.56 -7.19 -15.63
CA TRP A 51 1.03 -8.31 -14.83
C TRP A 51 1.55 -9.48 -15.68
N GLN A 52 0.83 -9.82 -16.76
CA GLN A 52 1.22 -10.95 -17.62
C GLN A 52 2.53 -10.72 -18.40
N PRO A 53 2.75 -9.52 -19.01
CA PRO A 53 4.02 -9.24 -19.68
C PRO A 53 5.17 -8.96 -18.72
N ALA A 54 4.89 -8.67 -17.44
CA ALA A 54 5.92 -8.45 -16.43
C ALA A 54 6.65 -9.76 -16.13
N GLY A 55 7.97 -9.76 -16.33
CA GLY A 55 8.81 -10.90 -15.98
C GLY A 55 8.69 -11.26 -14.49
N ARG A 56 8.93 -12.52 -14.14
CA ARG A 56 8.82 -13.01 -12.75
C ARG A 56 9.66 -12.24 -11.75
N VAL A 57 10.85 -11.79 -12.17
CA VAL A 57 11.74 -10.99 -11.34
C VAL A 57 11.07 -9.66 -10.97
N LEU A 58 10.42 -9.01 -11.94
CA LEU A 58 9.71 -7.77 -11.70
C LEU A 58 8.50 -7.96 -10.80
N GLN A 59 7.73 -9.04 -11.02
CA GLN A 59 6.61 -9.40 -10.15
C GLN A 59 7.06 -9.65 -8.71
N PHE A 60 8.18 -10.38 -8.53
CA PHE A 60 8.77 -10.65 -7.22
C PHE A 60 9.16 -9.35 -6.52
N PHE A 61 9.88 -8.48 -7.22
CA PHE A 61 10.34 -7.23 -6.67
C PHE A 61 9.17 -6.30 -6.29
N PHE A 62 8.19 -6.19 -7.20
CA PHE A 62 7.02 -5.35 -6.98
C PHE A 62 6.17 -5.86 -5.80
N LEU A 63 5.82 -7.14 -5.81
CA LEU A 63 4.98 -7.73 -4.77
C LEU A 63 5.70 -7.74 -3.42
N GLY A 64 6.97 -8.11 -3.39
CA GLY A 64 7.78 -8.11 -2.19
C GLY A 64 7.87 -6.71 -1.56
N ASN A 65 8.12 -5.69 -2.38
CA ASN A 65 8.17 -4.31 -1.89
C ASN A 65 6.80 -3.82 -1.39
N LEU A 66 5.71 -4.14 -2.12
CA LEU A 66 4.35 -3.77 -1.72
C LEU A 66 3.96 -4.41 -0.39
N LEU A 67 4.21 -5.71 -0.23
CA LEU A 67 3.88 -6.45 1.00
C LEU A 67 4.74 -5.98 2.18
N ALA A 68 6.04 -5.74 1.96
CA ALA A 68 6.93 -5.22 2.99
C ALA A 68 6.49 -3.83 3.47
N MET A 69 6.15 -2.92 2.55
CA MET A 69 5.64 -1.59 2.90
C MET A 69 4.31 -1.67 3.65
N THR A 70 3.40 -2.55 3.22
CA THR A 70 2.12 -2.76 3.92
C THR A 70 2.34 -3.28 5.34
N ALA A 71 3.27 -4.22 5.53
CA ALA A 71 3.62 -4.73 6.85
C ALA A 71 4.25 -3.64 7.74
N ILE A 72 5.16 -2.84 7.20
CA ILE A 72 5.80 -1.72 7.93
C ILE A 72 4.75 -0.69 8.37
N VAL A 73 3.82 -0.31 7.48
CA VAL A 73 2.73 0.60 7.83
C VAL A 73 1.83 -0.01 8.91
N GLY A 74 1.54 -1.32 8.82
CA GLY A 74 0.78 -2.02 9.84
C GLY A 74 1.47 -2.01 11.21
N LEU A 75 2.77 -2.27 11.26
CA LEU A 75 3.57 -2.19 12.49
C LEU A 75 3.61 -0.76 13.05
N LEU A 76 3.75 0.24 12.18
CA LEU A 76 3.71 1.64 12.58
C LEU A 76 2.38 2.02 13.22
N TYR A 77 1.26 1.47 12.73
CA TYR A 77 -0.07 1.69 13.30
C TYR A 77 -0.23 1.04 14.68
N ILE A 78 0.42 -0.09 14.90
CA ILE A 78 0.40 -0.79 16.20
C ILE A 78 1.27 -0.05 17.23
N ASP A 79 2.46 0.39 16.82
CA ASP A 79 3.47 0.95 17.72
C ASP A 79 3.30 2.46 17.98
N SER A 80 2.49 3.15 17.18
CA SER A 80 2.33 4.59 17.31
C SER A 80 1.43 4.96 18.50
N PRO A 81 1.93 5.68 19.50
CA PRO A 81 1.16 6.15 20.64
C PRO A 81 0.22 7.32 20.30
N LEU A 82 0.39 7.89 19.09
CA LEU A 82 -0.38 9.03 18.61
C LEU A 82 -1.42 8.55 17.58
N ARG A 83 -2.59 9.17 17.61
CA ARG A 83 -3.60 8.99 16.56
C ARG A 83 -3.06 9.55 15.25
N LEU A 84 -2.76 8.69 14.30
CA LEU A 84 -2.30 9.08 12.96
C LEU A 84 -3.46 9.60 12.10
N CYS A 85 -4.69 9.17 12.39
CA CYS A 85 -5.91 9.65 11.73
C CYS A 85 -6.90 10.14 12.78
N ASN A 86 -7.43 11.35 12.60
CA ASN A 86 -8.44 11.93 13.50
C ASN A 86 -9.79 11.22 13.44
N ALA A 87 -10.05 10.44 12.37
CA ALA A 87 -11.32 9.78 12.12
C ALA A 87 -11.48 8.42 12.84
N TYR A 88 -10.40 7.84 13.38
CA TYR A 88 -10.42 6.52 14.01
C TYR A 88 -10.05 6.60 15.50
N LEU A 89 -10.72 5.75 16.30
CA LEU A 89 -10.32 5.47 17.68
C LEU A 89 -8.96 4.73 17.68
N GLN A 90 -8.19 4.89 18.73
CA GLN A 90 -6.85 4.28 18.83
C GLN A 90 -6.91 2.75 18.76
N ASP A 91 -7.95 2.14 19.32
CA ASP A 91 -8.17 0.69 19.27
C ASP A 91 -8.43 0.20 17.85
N ASP A 92 -9.15 0.97 17.03
CA ASP A 92 -9.41 0.66 15.64
C ASP A 92 -8.14 0.78 14.78
N GLN A 93 -7.25 1.72 15.12
CA GLN A 93 -5.95 1.87 14.48
C GLN A 93 -5.06 0.64 14.72
N ILE A 94 -5.00 0.16 15.96
CA ILE A 94 -4.23 -1.05 16.31
C ILE A 94 -4.79 -2.28 15.59
N ARG A 95 -6.10 -2.44 15.59
CA ARG A 95 -6.76 -3.54 14.86
C ARG A 95 -6.46 -3.49 13.37
N LEU A 96 -6.55 -2.33 12.76
CA LEU A 96 -6.19 -2.16 11.34
C LEU A 96 -4.73 -2.53 11.09
N GLY A 97 -3.81 -2.09 11.95
CA GLY A 97 -2.41 -2.47 11.88
C GLY A 97 -2.20 -3.98 11.93
N GLN A 98 -2.87 -4.68 12.84
CA GLN A 98 -2.82 -6.14 12.95
C GLN A 98 -3.34 -6.84 11.68
N TRP A 99 -4.44 -6.36 11.12
CA TRP A 99 -4.97 -6.87 9.86
C TRP A 99 -4.02 -6.65 8.69
N LEU A 100 -3.40 -5.48 8.58
CA LEU A 100 -2.42 -5.18 7.53
C LEU A 100 -1.21 -6.11 7.60
N VAL A 101 -0.65 -6.32 8.79
CA VAL A 101 0.47 -7.25 8.99
C VAL A 101 0.04 -8.69 8.69
N GLY A 102 -1.11 -9.12 9.19
CA GLY A 102 -1.63 -10.47 8.98
C GLY A 102 -1.88 -10.77 7.51
N ILE A 103 -2.58 -9.89 6.80
CA ILE A 103 -2.89 -10.05 5.38
C ILE A 103 -1.62 -10.02 4.53
N SER A 104 -0.71 -9.07 4.76
CA SER A 104 0.55 -8.99 4.00
C SER A 104 1.42 -10.22 4.19
N SER A 105 1.50 -10.75 5.40
CA SER A 105 2.24 -11.98 5.70
C SER A 105 1.60 -13.20 5.04
N ALA A 106 0.28 -13.35 5.14
CA ALA A 106 -0.44 -14.46 4.52
C ALA A 106 -0.33 -14.45 2.99
N LEU A 107 -0.48 -13.30 2.37
CA LEU A 107 -0.32 -13.15 0.91
C LEU A 107 1.12 -13.42 0.47
N GLY A 108 2.11 -12.96 1.24
CA GLY A 108 3.53 -13.22 0.97
C GLY A 108 3.86 -14.70 1.02
N LEU A 109 3.40 -15.40 2.05
CA LEU A 109 3.60 -16.86 2.20
C LEU A 109 2.89 -17.66 1.11
N ALA A 110 1.63 -17.31 0.81
CA ALA A 110 0.86 -17.96 -0.25
C ALA A 110 1.55 -17.79 -1.61
N TRP A 111 2.00 -16.58 -1.92
CA TRP A 111 2.69 -16.32 -3.18
C TRP A 111 4.05 -17.04 -3.26
N LEU A 112 4.82 -17.04 -2.17
CA LEU A 112 6.08 -17.76 -2.10
C LEU A 112 5.86 -19.27 -2.30
N GLY A 113 4.80 -19.84 -1.70
CA GLY A 113 4.40 -21.21 -1.90
C GLY A 113 4.08 -21.56 -3.35
N THR A 114 3.38 -20.67 -4.07
CA THR A 114 3.11 -20.89 -5.50
C THR A 114 4.37 -20.87 -6.34
N VAL A 115 5.30 -19.96 -6.07
CA VAL A 115 6.58 -19.86 -6.79
C VAL A 115 7.45 -21.08 -6.54
N THR A 116 7.59 -21.52 -5.29
CA THR A 116 8.38 -22.71 -4.95
C THR A 116 7.80 -23.97 -5.58
N HIS A 117 6.48 -24.13 -5.56
CA HIS A 117 5.80 -25.26 -6.19
C HIS A 117 6.05 -25.31 -7.70
N GLU A 118 5.97 -24.18 -8.39
CA GLU A 118 6.27 -24.11 -9.83
C GLU A 118 7.73 -24.41 -10.16
N VAL A 119 8.67 -23.96 -9.33
CA VAL A 119 10.10 -24.25 -9.52
C VAL A 119 10.37 -25.74 -9.37
N MET A 120 9.83 -26.37 -8.32
CA MET A 120 9.96 -27.79 -8.09
C MET A 120 9.38 -28.64 -9.25
N GLN A 121 8.23 -28.26 -9.78
CA GLN A 121 7.63 -28.96 -10.92
C GLN A 121 8.50 -28.89 -12.18
N ARG A 122 9.15 -27.75 -12.42
CA ARG A 122 10.05 -27.58 -13.56
C ARG A 122 11.30 -28.44 -13.42
N GLU A 123 11.88 -28.55 -12.24
CA GLU A 123 13.05 -29.41 -11.97
C GLU A 123 12.71 -30.88 -12.19
N GLN A 124 11.52 -31.31 -11.75
CA GLN A 124 11.07 -32.71 -11.98
C GLN A 124 10.86 -33.02 -13.47
N GLN A 125 10.42 -32.08 -14.26
CA GLN A 125 10.26 -32.27 -15.70
C GLN A 125 11.57 -32.26 -16.47
N GLN A 126 12.63 -31.68 -15.93
CA GLN A 126 13.96 -31.63 -16.54
C GLN A 126 14.84 -32.84 -16.18
N GLN A 127 14.42 -33.67 -15.22
CA GLN A 127 15.17 -34.90 -14.90
C GLN A 127 14.94 -35.96 -16.00
N PRO A 128 15.99 -36.37 -16.75
CA PRO A 128 15.85 -37.41 -17.75
C PRO A 128 15.45 -38.72 -17.07
N PRO A 129 14.62 -39.57 -17.72
CA PRO A 129 14.27 -40.88 -17.16
C PRO A 129 15.53 -41.66 -16.87
N ALA A 130 15.65 -42.12 -15.64
CA ALA A 130 16.74 -43.01 -15.23
C ALA A 130 16.75 -44.24 -16.17
N ARG A 131 17.83 -44.39 -16.93
CA ARG A 131 18.07 -45.58 -17.77
C ARG A 131 18.47 -46.75 -16.89
#